data_c16bd4b067b8a1635342bef3218046b3
#
_entry.id   c16bd4b067b8a1635342bef3218046b3
#
_cell.length_a   1.000
_cell.length_b   1.000
_cell.length_c   1.000
_cell.angle_alpha   90.00
_cell.angle_beta   90.00
_cell.angle_gamma   90.00
#
_symmetry.space_group_name_H-M   'P 1'
#
loop_
_entity.id
_entity.type
_entity.pdbx_description
1 polymer ?
#
loop_
_entity_poly.entity_id
_entity_poly.type
_entity_poly.pdbx_seq_one_letter_code
_entity_poly.pdbx_strand_id
1 'polypeptide(L)'
;SVLALASLVSGCGSDKKAAAPAEKKTITVGITPGYSEQVMEVVKKEAEKQGLKVEIKTFSDYVTPDQALAQKDIDLNSFQHEPFLLAFNKKNGTKLVSIGKTYLAPLRLYSTKIKNVADIKDGDKIAIPNDPSNGGRAILMLSKLGLLKVNPDVKATELTVNDITENPKHLQIVELEAAQLPRSLDDTAASIINAGYANSAGLSTDLAIAKEDN
;
A
#
# COMPACT_ATOMS: atom_id res chain seq x y z
N SER A 1 86.16 -13.69 9.14
CA SER A 1 85.32 -12.64 9.68
C SER A 1 84.17 -12.36 8.74
N VAL A 2 82.97 -12.82 9.07
CA VAL A 2 81.79 -12.54 8.30
C VAL A 2 80.78 -11.94 9.30
N LEU A 3 80.48 -10.65 9.12
CA LEU A 3 79.39 -9.97 9.85
C LEU A 3 78.04 -10.28 9.13
N ALA A 4 77.14 -10.86 9.88
CA ALA A 4 75.69 -11.01 9.44
C ALA A 4 74.91 -9.81 9.89
N LEU A 5 74.33 -9.03 8.96
CA LEU A 5 73.41 -8.00 9.20
C LEU A 5 71.97 -8.62 9.21
N ALA A 6 71.31 -8.63 10.33
CA ALA A 6 69.93 -8.99 10.43
C ALA A 6 69.02 -7.74 10.21
N SER A 7 68.31 -7.70 9.11
CA SER A 7 67.27 -6.66 8.83
C SER A 7 65.94 -7.05 9.45
N LEU A 8 65.53 -6.30 10.45
CA LEU A 8 64.18 -6.33 11.02
C LEU A 8 63.19 -5.65 10.06
N VAL A 9 62.34 -6.43 9.45
CA VAL A 9 61.21 -5.91 8.71
C VAL A 9 60.04 -5.73 9.70
N SER A 10 59.82 -4.48 10.13
CA SER A 10 58.60 -4.09 10.86
C SER A 10 57.43 -4.01 9.87
N GLY A 11 56.63 -5.02 9.84
CA GLY A 11 55.32 -4.98 9.14
C GLY A 11 54.34 -4.12 9.92
N CYS A 12 54.16 -2.87 9.52
CA CYS A 12 52.99 -2.10 9.92
C CYS A 12 51.74 -2.66 9.22
N GLY A 13 51.02 -3.55 9.90
CA GLY A 13 49.66 -3.92 9.53
C GLY A 13 48.76 -2.74 9.79
N SER A 14 48.44 -1.97 8.75
CA SER A 14 47.37 -0.98 8.81
C SER A 14 46.03 -1.72 8.78
N ASP A 15 45.48 -2.03 9.93
CA ASP A 15 44.06 -2.38 10.07
C ASP A 15 43.24 -1.19 9.57
N LYS A 16 42.91 -1.19 8.28
CA LYS A 16 41.84 -0.34 7.77
C LYS A 16 40.53 -0.81 8.40
N LYS A 17 40.25 -0.29 9.59
CA LYS A 17 38.89 -0.31 10.12
C LYS A 17 37.99 0.29 9.05
N ALA A 18 37.14 -0.53 8.43
CA ALA A 18 36.14 -0.04 7.50
C ALA A 18 35.36 1.07 8.22
N ALA A 19 35.44 2.29 7.69
CA ALA A 19 34.66 3.40 8.23
C ALA A 19 33.19 3.00 8.19
N ALA A 20 32.49 3.14 9.32
CA ALA A 20 31.04 2.97 9.34
C ALA A 20 30.43 3.86 8.25
N PRO A 21 29.41 3.38 7.51
CA PRO A 21 28.75 4.20 6.52
C PRO A 21 28.35 5.54 7.13
N ALA A 22 28.68 6.64 6.45
CA ALA A 22 28.29 7.97 6.91
C ALA A 22 26.77 7.99 7.13
N GLU A 23 26.34 8.44 8.30
CA GLU A 23 24.94 8.50 8.68
C GLU A 23 24.21 9.42 7.70
N LYS A 24 23.15 8.91 7.04
CA LYS A 24 22.40 9.67 6.05
C LYS A 24 21.53 10.70 6.76
N LYS A 25 21.82 11.97 6.57
CA LYS A 25 21.09 13.08 7.23
C LYS A 25 19.80 13.47 6.55
N THR A 26 19.55 12.98 5.35
CA THR A 26 18.31 13.22 4.57
C THR A 26 17.77 11.88 4.11
N ILE A 27 16.47 11.65 4.36
CA ILE A 27 15.74 10.44 3.92
C ILE A 27 14.57 10.88 3.05
N THR A 28 14.47 10.30 1.87
CA THR A 28 13.34 10.50 0.95
C THR A 28 12.30 9.40 1.16
N VAL A 29 11.06 9.80 1.47
CA VAL A 29 9.95 8.88 1.73
C VAL A 29 8.89 9.02 0.66
N GLY A 30 8.58 7.93 -0.03
CA GLY A 30 7.48 7.83 -0.99
C GLY A 30 6.15 7.59 -0.27
N ILE A 31 5.13 8.33 -0.65
CA ILE A 31 3.77 8.20 -0.11
C ILE A 31 2.73 8.25 -1.22
N THR A 32 1.47 7.93 -0.88
CA THR A 32 0.31 8.22 -1.70
C THR A 32 -0.56 9.30 -1.05
N PRO A 33 -1.44 10.01 -1.81
CA PRO A 33 -2.27 11.07 -1.26
C PRO A 33 -3.18 10.62 -0.11
N GLY A 34 -3.60 11.56 0.71
CA GLY A 34 -4.55 11.35 1.80
C GLY A 34 -3.86 11.05 3.14
N TYR A 35 -4.27 10.00 3.85
CA TYR A 35 -3.79 9.74 5.21
C TYR A 35 -2.28 9.52 5.31
N SER A 36 -1.65 8.90 4.32
CA SER A 36 -0.18 8.73 4.29
C SER A 36 0.54 10.05 4.31
N GLU A 37 0.03 11.04 3.57
CA GLU A 37 0.58 12.40 3.54
C GLU A 37 0.48 13.08 4.90
N GLN A 38 -0.71 13.04 5.51
CA GLN A 38 -0.95 13.63 6.83
C GLN A 38 -0.05 13.03 7.91
N VAL A 39 0.09 11.71 7.93
CA VAL A 39 0.97 11.01 8.88
C VAL A 39 2.43 11.40 8.64
N MET A 40 2.87 11.41 7.38
CA MET A 40 4.27 11.67 7.06
C MET A 40 4.68 13.13 7.29
N GLU A 41 3.78 14.09 7.17
CA GLU A 41 4.05 15.49 7.57
C GLU A 41 4.31 15.62 9.08
N VAL A 42 3.64 14.83 9.92
CA VAL A 42 3.93 14.78 11.35
C VAL A 42 5.28 14.12 11.59
N VAL A 43 5.55 12.97 10.95
CA VAL A 43 6.84 12.27 11.06
C VAL A 43 8.00 13.16 10.65
N LYS A 44 7.87 13.92 9.57
CA LYS A 44 8.87 14.88 9.10
C LYS A 44 9.20 15.91 10.18
N LYS A 45 8.19 16.52 10.79
CA LYS A 45 8.38 17.51 11.86
C LYS A 45 9.09 16.92 13.09
N GLU A 46 8.75 15.70 13.48
CA GLU A 46 9.38 15.02 14.61
C GLU A 46 10.82 14.58 14.29
N ALA A 47 11.09 14.13 13.07
CA ALA A 47 12.43 13.76 12.62
C ALA A 47 13.38 14.98 12.59
N GLU A 48 12.90 16.14 12.14
CA GLU A 48 13.67 17.38 12.09
C GLU A 48 14.14 17.81 13.49
N LYS A 49 13.33 17.61 14.54
CA LYS A 49 13.73 17.87 15.94
C LYS A 49 14.89 16.98 16.38
N GLN A 50 15.09 15.84 15.74
CA GLN A 50 16.15 14.89 16.00
C GLN A 50 17.34 15.03 15.04
N GLY A 51 17.34 16.06 14.19
CA GLY A 51 18.42 16.34 13.24
C GLY A 51 18.35 15.52 11.95
N LEU A 52 17.24 14.81 11.68
CA LEU A 52 17.02 14.06 10.46
C LEU A 52 16.08 14.83 9.52
N LYS A 53 16.55 15.16 8.33
CA LYS A 53 15.73 15.78 7.28
C LYS A 53 14.92 14.70 6.56
N VAL A 54 13.60 14.87 6.45
CA VAL A 54 12.71 14.01 5.68
C VAL A 54 12.18 14.79 4.48
N GLU A 55 12.38 14.24 3.28
CA GLU A 55 11.80 14.72 2.03
C GLU A 55 10.67 13.80 1.62
N ILE A 56 9.49 14.36 1.39
CA ILE A 56 8.29 13.61 1.02
C ILE A 56 8.12 13.66 -0.49
N LYS A 57 7.95 12.49 -1.13
CA LYS A 57 7.65 12.34 -2.55
C LYS A 57 6.30 11.66 -2.71
N THR A 58 5.31 12.38 -3.24
CA THR A 58 3.95 11.86 -3.45
C THR A 58 3.84 11.19 -4.81
N PHE A 59 3.28 9.99 -4.84
CA PHE A 59 2.98 9.20 -6.04
C PHE A 59 1.46 9.05 -6.19
N SER A 60 0.98 9.05 -7.43
CA SER A 60 -0.46 9.00 -7.73
C SER A 60 -1.06 7.59 -7.72
N ASP A 61 -0.23 6.54 -7.68
CA ASP A 61 -0.63 5.14 -7.75
C ASP A 61 0.11 4.28 -6.72
N TYR A 62 -0.28 2.99 -6.60
CA TYR A 62 0.31 2.07 -5.63
C TYR A 62 1.53 1.29 -6.15
N VAL A 63 1.84 1.31 -7.44
CA VAL A 63 2.94 0.54 -8.03
C VAL A 63 4.25 1.33 -8.02
N THR A 64 4.17 2.60 -8.43
CA THR A 64 5.35 3.47 -8.62
C THR A 64 6.18 3.66 -7.34
N PRO A 65 5.60 3.81 -6.11
CA PRO A 65 6.41 3.95 -4.90
C PRO A 65 7.29 2.74 -4.60
N ASP A 66 6.81 1.51 -4.87
CA ASP A 66 7.62 0.30 -4.68
C ASP A 66 8.68 0.15 -5.76
N GLN A 67 8.38 0.53 -7.00
CA GLN A 67 9.38 0.57 -8.08
C GLN A 67 10.51 1.55 -7.74
N ALA A 68 10.18 2.77 -7.32
CA ALA A 68 11.14 3.78 -6.92
C ALA A 68 12.01 3.31 -5.74
N LEU A 69 11.42 2.62 -4.77
CA LEU A 69 12.16 2.05 -3.64
C LEU A 69 13.10 0.92 -4.09
N ALA A 70 12.63 0.02 -4.95
CA ALA A 70 13.44 -1.08 -5.48
C ALA A 70 14.63 -0.58 -6.33
N GLN A 71 14.45 0.56 -7.03
CA GLN A 71 15.47 1.24 -7.83
C GLN A 71 16.39 2.14 -6.99
N LYS A 72 16.09 2.31 -5.69
CA LYS A 72 16.82 3.21 -4.77
C LYS A 72 16.69 4.70 -5.09
N ASP A 73 15.62 5.09 -5.78
CA ASP A 73 15.27 6.49 -6.05
C ASP A 73 14.65 7.18 -4.83
N ILE A 74 14.16 6.38 -3.89
CA ILE A 74 13.71 6.79 -2.56
C ILE A 74 14.28 5.81 -1.52
N ASP A 75 14.29 6.22 -0.25
CA ASP A 75 14.85 5.43 0.85
C ASP A 75 13.83 4.55 1.55
N LEU A 76 12.60 5.05 1.65
CA LEU A 76 11.46 4.41 2.29
C LEU A 76 10.20 4.70 1.50
N ASN A 77 9.16 3.91 1.73
CA ASN A 77 7.80 4.31 1.40
C ASN A 77 6.83 4.02 2.56
N SER A 78 5.71 4.72 2.59
CA SER A 78 4.68 4.56 3.62
C SER A 78 3.30 4.75 2.99
N PHE A 79 2.70 3.66 2.49
CA PHE A 79 1.37 3.71 1.86
C PHE A 79 0.63 2.38 1.89
N GLN A 80 1.34 1.26 1.95
CA GLN A 80 0.81 -0.07 1.65
C GLN A 80 0.60 -0.93 2.90
N HIS A 81 -0.21 -1.96 2.76
CA HIS A 81 -0.32 -3.06 3.70
C HIS A 81 0.56 -4.25 3.26
N GLU A 82 0.90 -5.12 4.20
CA GLU A 82 1.83 -6.22 3.96
C GLU A 82 1.43 -7.16 2.81
N PRO A 83 0.16 -7.56 2.62
CA PRO A 83 -0.22 -8.39 1.48
C PRO A 83 0.08 -7.74 0.12
N PHE A 84 -0.04 -6.42 -0.01
CA PHE A 84 0.33 -5.70 -1.23
C PHE A 84 1.84 -5.79 -1.47
N LEU A 85 2.65 -5.52 -0.44
CA LEU A 85 4.12 -5.63 -0.51
C LEU A 85 4.57 -7.03 -0.93
N LEU A 86 3.98 -8.07 -0.35
CA LEU A 86 4.32 -9.47 -0.69
C LEU A 86 3.94 -9.80 -2.13
N ALA A 87 2.78 -9.35 -2.60
CA ALA A 87 2.34 -9.53 -3.98
C ALA A 87 3.26 -8.79 -4.97
N PHE A 88 3.65 -7.55 -4.65
CA PHE A 88 4.61 -6.77 -5.44
C PHE A 88 5.96 -7.48 -5.55
N ASN A 89 6.52 -7.90 -4.41
CA ASN A 89 7.79 -8.63 -4.38
C ASN A 89 7.75 -9.91 -5.23
N LYS A 90 6.68 -10.71 -5.08
CA LYS A 90 6.50 -11.94 -5.85
C LYS A 90 6.44 -11.67 -7.36
N LYS A 91 5.68 -10.65 -7.77
CA LYS A 91 5.48 -10.29 -9.18
C LYS A 91 6.76 -9.75 -9.83
N ASN A 92 7.53 -8.95 -9.09
CA ASN A 92 8.66 -8.19 -9.64
C ASN A 92 10.03 -8.79 -9.26
N GLY A 93 10.08 -9.88 -8.50
CA GLY A 93 11.34 -10.49 -8.04
C GLY A 93 12.13 -9.60 -7.07
N THR A 94 11.47 -8.67 -6.39
CA THR A 94 12.07 -7.75 -5.43
C THR A 94 12.08 -8.33 -4.01
N LYS A 95 12.80 -7.69 -3.09
CA LYS A 95 12.96 -8.11 -1.69
C LYS A 95 12.73 -6.95 -0.73
N LEU A 96 11.75 -6.11 -1.02
CA LEU A 96 11.36 -5.02 -0.12
C LEU A 96 10.82 -5.60 1.18
N VAL A 97 11.09 -4.95 2.31
CA VAL A 97 10.69 -5.43 3.64
C VAL A 97 9.94 -4.36 4.41
N SER A 98 8.99 -4.78 5.22
CA SER A 98 8.32 -3.90 6.17
C SER A 98 9.24 -3.64 7.37
N ILE A 99 9.41 -2.37 7.74
CA ILE A 99 10.20 -1.94 8.92
C ILE A 99 9.31 -1.49 10.07
N GLY A 100 8.00 -1.38 9.86
CA GLY A 100 7.05 -0.96 10.89
C GLY A 100 5.64 -0.76 10.35
N LYS A 101 4.69 -0.56 11.25
CA LYS A 101 3.28 -0.27 10.97
C LYS A 101 2.98 1.17 11.40
N THR A 102 2.16 1.87 10.63
CA THR A 102 1.80 3.27 10.89
C THR A 102 0.34 3.42 11.32
N TYR A 103 -0.61 3.05 10.50
CA TYR A 103 -2.04 3.18 10.78
C TYR A 103 -2.86 2.08 10.10
N LEU A 104 -4.08 1.91 10.56
CA LEU A 104 -5.05 0.98 10.00
C LEU A 104 -6.04 1.72 9.10
N ALA A 105 -6.24 1.22 7.89
CA ALA A 105 -7.08 1.85 6.88
C ALA A 105 -8.08 0.83 6.29
N PRO A 106 -9.30 0.72 6.85
CA PRO A 106 -10.31 -0.19 6.32
C PRO A 106 -10.83 0.29 4.97
N LEU A 107 -11.17 -0.66 4.09
CA LEU A 107 -11.98 -0.39 2.92
C LEU A 107 -13.40 0.03 3.32
N ARG A 108 -14.01 0.88 2.51
CA ARG A 108 -15.42 1.25 2.66
C ARG A 108 -16.15 1.18 1.33
N LEU A 109 -17.40 0.75 1.37
CA LEU A 109 -18.33 0.81 0.25
C LEU A 109 -19.03 2.17 0.29
N TYR A 110 -18.67 3.05 -0.63
CA TYR A 110 -19.25 4.39 -0.76
C TYR A 110 -20.36 4.42 -1.81
N SER A 111 -21.34 5.28 -1.61
CA SER A 111 -22.33 5.61 -2.62
C SER A 111 -22.82 7.05 -2.49
N THR A 112 -23.05 7.69 -3.63
CA THR A 112 -23.75 8.98 -3.73
C THR A 112 -25.21 8.82 -4.12
N LYS A 113 -25.65 7.59 -4.47
CA LYS A 113 -26.96 7.29 -5.05
C LYS A 113 -27.89 6.54 -4.11
N ILE A 114 -27.34 5.70 -3.23
CA ILE A 114 -28.08 4.86 -2.30
C ILE A 114 -27.56 5.06 -0.87
N LYS A 115 -28.39 4.73 0.12
CA LYS A 115 -28.09 4.97 1.54
C LYS A 115 -27.78 3.70 2.32
N ASN A 116 -28.22 2.54 1.82
CA ASN A 116 -28.06 1.26 2.49
C ASN A 116 -27.65 0.19 1.50
N VAL A 117 -26.96 -0.83 1.98
CA VAL A 117 -26.58 -2.01 1.17
C VAL A 117 -27.83 -2.71 0.61
N ALA A 118 -28.95 -2.69 1.35
CA ALA A 118 -30.21 -3.27 0.91
C ALA A 118 -30.82 -2.59 -0.33
N ASP A 119 -30.45 -1.34 -0.60
CA ASP A 119 -30.95 -0.56 -1.75
C ASP A 119 -30.24 -0.95 -3.07
N ILE A 120 -29.19 -1.77 -3.02
CA ILE A 120 -28.50 -2.29 -4.20
C ILE A 120 -29.47 -3.19 -5.00
N LYS A 121 -29.65 -2.87 -6.28
CA LYS A 121 -30.59 -3.52 -7.18
C LYS A 121 -29.94 -4.59 -8.05
N ASP A 122 -30.79 -5.38 -8.69
CA ASP A 122 -30.36 -6.32 -9.72
C ASP A 122 -29.65 -5.60 -10.87
N GLY A 123 -28.52 -6.13 -11.32
CA GLY A 123 -27.70 -5.58 -12.39
C GLY A 123 -26.87 -4.33 -12.05
N ASP A 124 -26.90 -3.87 -10.80
CA ASP A 124 -26.12 -2.69 -10.39
C ASP A 124 -24.62 -2.90 -10.61
N LYS A 125 -23.93 -1.81 -10.97
CA LYS A 125 -22.47 -1.77 -11.08
C LYS A 125 -21.84 -1.43 -9.73
N ILE A 126 -20.86 -2.21 -9.31
CA ILE A 126 -20.03 -1.95 -8.13
C ILE A 126 -18.57 -1.94 -8.56
N ALA A 127 -17.88 -0.81 -8.35
CA ALA A 127 -16.46 -0.71 -8.62
C ALA A 127 -15.62 -1.19 -7.44
N ILE A 128 -14.51 -1.86 -7.74
CA ILE A 128 -13.54 -2.37 -6.76
C ILE A 128 -12.11 -2.12 -7.23
N PRO A 129 -11.11 -2.14 -6.32
CA PRO A 129 -9.69 -2.07 -6.71
C PRO A 129 -9.28 -3.28 -7.58
N ASN A 130 -8.44 -3.04 -8.57
CA ASN A 130 -7.96 -4.06 -9.51
C ASN A 130 -6.65 -4.74 -9.08
N ASP A 131 -5.99 -4.29 -8.03
CA ASP A 131 -4.82 -4.99 -7.51
C ASP A 131 -5.25 -6.25 -6.72
N PRO A 132 -4.49 -7.35 -6.80
CA PRO A 132 -4.91 -8.63 -6.23
C PRO A 132 -5.29 -8.56 -4.75
N SER A 133 -4.50 -7.83 -3.93
CA SER A 133 -4.72 -7.80 -2.49
C SER A 133 -5.94 -6.97 -2.08
N ASN A 134 -6.14 -5.77 -2.64
CA ASN A 134 -7.32 -4.96 -2.34
C ASN A 134 -8.56 -5.46 -3.08
N GLY A 135 -8.42 -5.96 -4.31
CA GLY A 135 -9.49 -6.62 -5.04
C GLY A 135 -10.06 -7.80 -4.27
N GLY A 136 -9.19 -8.69 -3.77
CA GLY A 136 -9.60 -9.83 -2.94
C GLY A 136 -10.34 -9.40 -1.65
N ARG A 137 -9.83 -8.38 -0.96
CA ARG A 137 -10.50 -7.77 0.21
C ARG A 137 -11.88 -7.23 -0.14
N ALA A 138 -12.00 -6.54 -1.28
CA ALA A 138 -13.25 -5.96 -1.73
C ALA A 138 -14.29 -7.06 -2.05
N ILE A 139 -13.90 -8.11 -2.75
CA ILE A 139 -14.75 -9.26 -3.04
C ILE A 139 -15.20 -9.97 -1.75
N LEU A 140 -14.28 -10.17 -0.80
CA LEU A 140 -14.62 -10.72 0.50
C LEU A 140 -15.62 -9.85 1.27
N MET A 141 -15.43 -8.52 1.23
CA MET A 141 -16.35 -7.56 1.84
C MET A 141 -17.76 -7.69 1.24
N LEU A 142 -17.89 -7.75 -0.08
CA LEU A 142 -19.18 -7.96 -0.77
C LEU A 142 -19.83 -9.29 -0.37
N SER A 143 -19.01 -10.34 -0.20
CA SER A 143 -19.49 -11.64 0.27
C SER A 143 -20.00 -11.58 1.71
N LYS A 144 -19.29 -10.93 2.62
CA LYS A 144 -19.72 -10.73 4.01
C LYS A 144 -21.01 -9.89 4.13
N LEU A 145 -21.21 -8.98 3.19
CA LEU A 145 -22.45 -8.19 3.09
C LEU A 145 -23.63 -9.00 2.49
N GLY A 146 -23.41 -10.28 2.12
CA GLY A 146 -24.45 -11.14 1.55
C GLY A 146 -24.79 -10.83 0.09
N LEU A 147 -23.96 -10.02 -0.59
CA LEU A 147 -24.20 -9.64 -1.98
C LEU A 147 -23.67 -10.67 -2.98
N LEU A 148 -22.64 -11.43 -2.58
CA LEU A 148 -21.99 -12.46 -3.37
C LEU A 148 -21.72 -13.70 -2.50
N LYS A 149 -21.47 -14.86 -3.14
CA LYS A 149 -20.74 -15.96 -2.50
C LYS A 149 -19.45 -16.22 -3.26
N VAL A 150 -18.43 -16.62 -2.55
CA VAL A 150 -17.09 -16.89 -3.10
C VAL A 150 -16.66 -18.31 -2.75
N ASN A 151 -15.70 -18.85 -3.49
CA ASN A 151 -15.09 -20.12 -3.21
C ASN A 151 -14.40 -20.08 -1.83
N PRO A 152 -14.83 -20.87 -0.84
CA PRO A 152 -14.28 -20.85 0.52
C PRO A 152 -12.84 -21.41 0.61
N ASP A 153 -12.39 -22.13 -0.40
CA ASP A 153 -11.04 -22.74 -0.43
C ASP A 153 -9.96 -21.74 -0.90
N VAL A 154 -10.36 -20.56 -1.39
CA VAL A 154 -9.43 -19.51 -1.82
C VAL A 154 -9.18 -18.54 -0.67
N LYS A 155 -7.90 -18.22 -0.44
CA LYS A 155 -7.53 -17.23 0.58
C LYS A 155 -8.05 -15.84 0.22
N ALA A 156 -8.49 -15.10 1.23
CA ALA A 156 -9.06 -13.76 1.06
C ALA A 156 -8.17 -12.81 0.23
N THR A 157 -6.85 -12.89 0.38
CA THR A 157 -5.87 -12.07 -0.35
C THR A 157 -5.57 -12.55 -1.78
N GLU A 158 -6.17 -13.66 -2.18
CA GLU A 158 -5.99 -14.28 -3.50
C GLU A 158 -7.30 -14.35 -4.28
N LEU A 159 -8.43 -13.94 -3.68
CA LEU A 159 -9.75 -13.91 -4.33
C LEU A 159 -9.74 -12.99 -5.55
N THR A 160 -10.37 -13.47 -6.61
CA THR A 160 -10.61 -12.75 -7.86
C THR A 160 -12.10 -12.81 -8.22
N VAL A 161 -12.53 -12.06 -9.21
CA VAL A 161 -13.90 -12.13 -9.73
C VAL A 161 -14.27 -13.53 -10.25
N ASN A 162 -13.27 -14.34 -10.64
CA ASN A 162 -13.48 -15.71 -11.10
C ASN A 162 -13.83 -16.69 -9.95
N ASP A 163 -13.59 -16.30 -8.73
CA ASP A 163 -13.88 -17.10 -7.53
C ASP A 163 -15.28 -16.84 -6.98
N ILE A 164 -16.05 -15.96 -7.63
CA ILE A 164 -17.46 -15.70 -7.29
C ILE A 164 -18.28 -16.92 -7.73
N THR A 165 -18.89 -17.61 -6.76
CA THR A 165 -19.70 -18.82 -7.00
C THR A 165 -21.18 -18.51 -7.13
N GLU A 166 -21.68 -17.46 -6.47
CA GLU A 166 -23.05 -16.99 -6.59
C GLU A 166 -23.09 -15.46 -6.64
N ASN A 167 -23.92 -14.94 -7.52
CA ASN A 167 -24.18 -13.50 -7.68
C ASN A 167 -25.70 -13.30 -7.89
N PRO A 168 -26.49 -13.40 -6.82
CA PRO A 168 -27.95 -13.47 -6.92
C PRO A 168 -28.59 -12.19 -7.44
N LYS A 169 -27.89 -11.06 -7.37
CA LYS A 169 -28.34 -9.77 -7.91
C LYS A 169 -27.69 -9.42 -9.24
N HIS A 170 -27.02 -10.35 -9.90
CA HIS A 170 -26.34 -10.15 -11.20
C HIS A 170 -25.47 -8.87 -11.21
N LEU A 171 -24.81 -8.57 -10.09
CA LEU A 171 -23.97 -7.37 -9.95
C LEU A 171 -22.87 -7.36 -10.98
N GLN A 172 -22.63 -6.21 -11.59
CA GLN A 172 -21.53 -6.00 -12.51
C GLN A 172 -20.33 -5.48 -11.71
N ILE A 173 -19.35 -6.35 -11.47
CA ILE A 173 -18.13 -5.96 -10.75
C ILE A 173 -17.18 -5.30 -11.74
N VAL A 174 -16.82 -4.03 -11.49
CA VAL A 174 -15.94 -3.23 -12.33
C VAL A 174 -14.61 -3.04 -11.59
N GLU A 175 -13.56 -3.64 -12.12
CA GLU A 175 -12.22 -3.55 -11.54
C GLU A 175 -11.49 -2.32 -12.08
N LEU A 176 -11.08 -1.39 -11.20
CA LEU A 176 -10.42 -0.15 -11.55
C LEU A 176 -9.16 0.06 -10.70
N GLU A 177 -8.20 0.82 -11.22
CA GLU A 177 -7.11 1.31 -10.39
C GLU A 177 -7.65 2.09 -9.18
N ALA A 178 -7.05 1.87 -8.01
CA ALA A 178 -7.54 2.42 -6.75
C ALA A 178 -7.71 3.96 -6.78
N ALA A 179 -6.83 4.66 -7.49
CA ALA A 179 -6.89 6.11 -7.68
C ALA A 179 -8.12 6.58 -8.48
N GLN A 180 -8.75 5.70 -9.28
CA GLN A 180 -9.92 6.03 -10.12
C GLN A 180 -11.26 5.77 -9.39
N LEU A 181 -11.25 4.99 -8.32
CA LEU A 181 -12.46 4.58 -7.62
C LEU A 181 -13.32 5.74 -7.10
N PRO A 182 -12.78 6.85 -6.56
CA PRO A 182 -13.62 7.97 -6.15
C PRO A 182 -14.47 8.55 -7.29
N ARG A 183 -13.92 8.60 -8.51
CA ARG A 183 -14.62 9.12 -9.69
C ARG A 183 -15.66 8.14 -10.23
N SER A 184 -15.51 6.84 -9.98
CA SER A 184 -16.44 5.83 -10.44
C SER A 184 -17.83 5.94 -9.79
N LEU A 185 -17.98 6.69 -8.69
CA LEU A 185 -19.26 6.93 -8.01
C LEU A 185 -20.31 7.59 -8.92
N ASP A 186 -19.88 8.33 -9.93
CA ASP A 186 -20.79 8.95 -10.91
C ASP A 186 -21.46 7.90 -11.81
N ASP A 187 -20.75 6.82 -12.13
CA ASP A 187 -21.14 5.80 -13.12
C ASP A 187 -21.56 4.46 -12.50
N THR A 188 -21.43 4.29 -11.17
CA THR A 188 -21.73 3.06 -10.45
C THR A 188 -22.79 3.29 -9.38
N ALA A 189 -23.43 2.22 -8.92
CA ALA A 189 -24.34 2.29 -7.76
C ALA A 189 -23.55 2.49 -6.46
N ALA A 190 -22.38 1.86 -6.36
CA ALA A 190 -21.45 2.00 -5.24
C ALA A 190 -20.03 1.65 -5.67
N SER A 191 -19.05 2.06 -4.87
CA SER A 191 -17.63 1.78 -5.11
C SER A 191 -16.92 1.46 -3.80
N ILE A 192 -16.11 0.39 -3.79
CA ILE A 192 -15.25 0.07 -2.64
C ILE A 192 -13.94 0.82 -2.82
N ILE A 193 -13.69 1.79 -1.93
CA ILE A 193 -12.59 2.74 -2.07
C ILE A 193 -11.64 2.62 -0.88
N ASN A 194 -10.34 2.60 -1.19
CA ASN A 194 -9.28 2.68 -0.20
C ASN A 194 -9.32 4.02 0.54
N ALA A 195 -9.14 3.96 1.86
CA ALA A 195 -9.32 5.12 2.73
C ALA A 195 -8.46 6.34 2.34
N GLY A 196 -7.23 6.14 1.88
CA GLY A 196 -6.34 7.21 1.41
C GLY A 196 -6.93 7.97 0.23
N TYR A 197 -7.38 7.26 -0.80
CA TYR A 197 -7.97 7.89 -1.98
C TYR A 197 -9.35 8.51 -1.71
N ALA A 198 -10.15 7.90 -0.83
CA ALA A 198 -11.40 8.50 -0.39
C ALA A 198 -11.14 9.85 0.33
N ASN A 199 -10.17 9.87 1.24
CA ASN A 199 -9.75 11.09 1.95
C ASN A 199 -9.20 12.15 0.98
N SER A 200 -8.28 11.77 0.08
CA SER A 200 -7.71 12.67 -0.92
C SER A 200 -8.77 13.28 -1.86
N ALA A 201 -9.81 12.52 -2.17
CA ALA A 201 -10.93 12.99 -2.98
C ALA A 201 -11.96 13.82 -2.19
N GLY A 202 -11.75 14.03 -0.88
CA GLY A 202 -12.67 14.77 -0.02
C GLY A 202 -14.01 14.06 0.24
N LEU A 203 -14.07 12.72 0.06
CA LEU A 203 -15.28 11.97 0.34
C LEU A 203 -15.55 11.92 1.85
N SER A 204 -16.73 12.40 2.27
CA SER A 204 -17.19 12.22 3.64
C SER A 204 -17.40 10.74 3.94
N THR A 205 -17.00 10.31 5.15
CA THR A 205 -17.31 8.95 5.64
C THR A 205 -18.82 8.70 5.78
N ASP A 206 -19.65 9.73 5.80
CA ASP A 206 -21.11 9.63 5.82
C ASP A 206 -21.68 9.05 4.50
N LEU A 207 -20.91 9.09 3.42
CA LEU A 207 -21.27 8.44 2.16
C LEU A 207 -20.95 6.94 2.15
N ALA A 208 -20.29 6.43 3.18
CA ALA A 208 -20.02 5.00 3.30
C ALA A 208 -21.26 4.26 3.81
N ILE A 209 -21.77 3.35 2.99
CA ILE A 209 -22.92 2.49 3.32
C ILE A 209 -22.50 1.18 3.98
N ALA A 210 -21.21 0.84 3.93
CA ALA A 210 -20.60 -0.27 4.67
C ALA A 210 -19.09 -0.05 4.85
N LYS A 211 -18.53 -0.76 5.82
CA LYS A 211 -17.09 -0.75 6.14
C LYS A 211 -16.60 -2.19 6.33
N GLU A 212 -15.36 -2.46 5.89
CA GLU A 212 -14.67 -3.71 6.17
C GLU A 212 -14.48 -3.92 7.68
N ASP A 213 -14.70 -5.15 8.16
CA ASP A 213 -14.37 -5.54 9.53
C ASP A 213 -12.84 -5.60 9.69
N ASN A 214 -12.36 -5.13 10.83
CA ASN A 214 -10.94 -5.16 11.19
C ASN A 214 -10.57 -6.48 11.84
#